data_9f71f384d31965c147e30415efa07bc4
#
_entry.id   9f71f384d31965c147e30415efa07bc4
#
_cell.length_a   1.000
_cell.length_b   1.000
_cell.length_c   1.000
_cell.angle_alpha   90.00
_cell.angle_beta   90.00
_cell.angle_gamma   90.00
#
_symmetry.space_group_name_H-M   'P 1'
#
loop_
_entity.id
_entity.type
_entity.pdbx_description
1 polymer ?
#
loop_
_entity_poly.entity_id
_entity_poly.type
_entity_poly.pdbx_seq_one_letter_code
_entity_poly.pdbx_strand_id
1 'polypeptide(L)'
;MKLSIIGGTGPQGKGLALRFAKAGFEVALGSRDESRAIEVADSLTSKNQNLVGSITGLSNSEAIAFTDKFVIFSVPWSGHNNTLSEIKGMLADKVLVDIVVPLEDGNPRKVAMPPEGSATEAAQAILGPDIPVVGALHNVSANTLNHLEKKINCDILVCGNNLDARLDTIAVSYTHLRAHETCPY
;
A
#
# COMPACT_ATOMS: atom_id res chain seq x y z
N MET A 1 5.35 6.59 -13.72
CA MET A 1 5.80 6.59 -12.30
C MET A 1 5.78 5.18 -11.77
N LYS A 2 6.81 4.82 -11.00
CA LYS A 2 6.97 3.50 -10.40
C LYS A 2 6.54 3.51 -8.93
N LEU A 3 5.81 2.50 -8.51
CA LEU A 3 5.48 2.28 -7.09
C LEU A 3 5.55 0.79 -6.73
N SER A 4 5.72 0.49 -5.45
CA SER A 4 5.72 -0.89 -4.97
C SER A 4 4.64 -1.11 -3.90
N ILE A 5 4.17 -2.35 -3.84
CA ILE A 5 3.18 -2.80 -2.85
C ILE A 5 3.75 -4.01 -2.13
N ILE A 6 4.22 -3.84 -0.91
CA ILE A 6 4.73 -4.92 -0.05
C ILE A 6 3.54 -5.65 0.59
N GLY A 7 3.57 -6.98 0.52
CA GLY A 7 2.38 -7.79 0.85
C GLY A 7 1.32 -7.75 -0.27
N GLY A 8 1.73 -7.40 -1.49
CA GLY A 8 0.88 -7.15 -2.64
C GLY A 8 0.05 -8.34 -3.12
N THR A 9 0.35 -9.56 -2.68
CA THR A 9 -0.39 -10.78 -3.07
C THR A 9 -1.74 -10.97 -2.35
N GLY A 10 -2.05 -10.14 -1.37
CA GLY A 10 -3.34 -10.12 -0.67
C GLY A 10 -4.45 -9.40 -1.46
N PRO A 11 -5.72 -9.52 -1.03
CA PRO A 11 -6.85 -8.90 -1.75
C PRO A 11 -6.74 -7.39 -1.90
N GLN A 12 -6.25 -6.70 -0.88
CA GLN A 12 -6.08 -5.25 -0.87
C GLN A 12 -4.97 -4.84 -1.84
N GLY A 13 -3.79 -5.49 -1.76
CA GLY A 13 -2.66 -5.21 -2.63
C GLY A 13 -2.96 -5.49 -4.11
N LYS A 14 -3.66 -6.58 -4.42
CA LYS A 14 -4.11 -6.90 -5.79
C LYS A 14 -5.00 -5.80 -6.37
N GLY A 15 -5.98 -5.35 -5.58
CA GLY A 15 -6.90 -4.32 -6.01
C GLY A 15 -6.22 -2.97 -6.23
N LEU A 16 -5.30 -2.58 -5.35
CA LEU A 16 -4.49 -1.38 -5.53
C LEU A 16 -3.60 -1.48 -6.76
N ALA A 17 -2.92 -2.62 -6.97
CA ALA A 17 -2.09 -2.84 -8.15
C ALA A 17 -2.88 -2.66 -9.46
N LEU A 18 -4.07 -3.25 -9.54
CA LEU A 18 -4.95 -3.09 -10.71
C LEU A 18 -5.34 -1.63 -10.95
N ARG A 19 -5.70 -0.90 -9.90
CA ARG A 19 -6.11 0.50 -10.00
C ARG A 19 -4.96 1.40 -10.45
N PHE A 20 -3.80 1.25 -9.84
CA PHE A 20 -2.61 2.03 -10.22
C PHE A 20 -2.12 1.67 -11.63
N ALA A 21 -2.08 0.40 -11.99
CA ALA A 21 -1.71 0.00 -13.35
C ALA A 21 -2.72 0.49 -14.40
N LYS A 22 -4.02 0.49 -14.10
CA LYS A 22 -5.05 1.09 -14.96
C LYS A 22 -4.81 2.60 -15.15
N ALA A 23 -4.32 3.28 -14.11
CA ALA A 23 -3.96 4.70 -14.15
C ALA A 23 -2.60 5.00 -14.82
N GLY A 24 -1.89 3.98 -15.29
CA GLY A 24 -0.62 4.13 -16.03
C GLY A 24 0.64 4.00 -15.18
N PHE A 25 0.54 3.51 -13.94
CA PHE A 25 1.72 3.24 -13.11
C PHE A 25 2.38 1.90 -13.47
N GLU A 26 3.69 1.85 -13.33
CA GLU A 26 4.43 0.60 -13.24
C GLU A 26 4.44 0.15 -11.78
N VAL A 27 3.81 -0.99 -11.49
CA VAL A 27 3.58 -1.48 -10.13
C VAL A 27 4.37 -2.75 -9.88
N ALA A 28 5.21 -2.75 -8.84
CA ALA A 28 5.86 -3.95 -8.33
C ALA A 28 5.07 -4.54 -7.16
N LEU A 29 4.63 -5.79 -7.28
CA LEU A 29 4.06 -6.57 -6.19
C LEU A 29 5.16 -7.28 -5.44
N GLY A 30 5.45 -6.83 -4.20
CA GLY A 30 6.41 -7.46 -3.32
C GLY A 30 5.80 -8.58 -2.49
N SER A 31 6.53 -9.67 -2.34
CA SER A 31 6.21 -10.78 -1.46
C SER A 31 7.47 -11.38 -0.85
N ARG A 32 7.35 -12.06 0.30
CA ARG A 32 8.39 -12.91 0.86
C ARG A 32 8.64 -14.16 -0.01
N ASP A 33 7.61 -14.59 -0.72
CA ASP A 33 7.64 -15.63 -1.73
C ASP A 33 7.49 -14.96 -3.10
N GLU A 34 8.62 -14.82 -3.80
CA GLU A 34 8.70 -14.19 -5.12
C GLU A 34 7.88 -14.95 -6.17
N SER A 35 7.93 -16.29 -6.15
CA SER A 35 7.17 -17.11 -7.10
C SER A 35 5.68 -16.80 -7.02
N ARG A 36 5.16 -16.66 -5.79
CA ARG A 36 3.78 -16.26 -5.57
C ARG A 36 3.48 -14.84 -6.06
N ALA A 37 4.43 -13.91 -5.93
CA ALA A 37 4.25 -12.56 -6.45
C ALA A 37 4.15 -12.57 -7.99
N ILE A 38 5.00 -13.34 -8.66
CA ILE A 38 5.00 -13.52 -10.12
C ILE A 38 3.66 -14.12 -10.58
N GLU A 39 3.25 -15.24 -9.99
CA GLU A 39 1.97 -15.88 -10.33
C GLU A 39 0.77 -14.92 -10.20
N VAL A 40 0.76 -14.12 -9.13
CA VAL A 40 -0.29 -13.14 -8.91
C VAL A 40 -0.24 -12.02 -9.95
N ALA A 41 0.94 -11.48 -10.25
CA ALA A 41 1.09 -10.43 -11.26
C ALA A 41 0.64 -10.91 -12.65
N ASP A 42 1.04 -12.11 -13.05
CA ASP A 42 0.65 -12.74 -14.32
C ASP A 42 -0.88 -12.97 -14.39
N SER A 43 -1.47 -13.47 -13.30
CA SER A 43 -2.91 -13.65 -13.21
C SER A 43 -3.69 -12.34 -13.30
N LEU A 44 -3.19 -11.26 -12.71
CA LEU A 44 -3.83 -9.94 -12.78
C LEU A 44 -3.72 -9.36 -14.19
N THR A 45 -2.56 -9.45 -14.81
CA THR A 45 -2.31 -8.92 -16.15
C THR A 45 -3.09 -9.68 -17.21
N SER A 46 -3.10 -11.02 -17.16
CA SER A 46 -3.82 -11.84 -18.13
C SER A 46 -5.34 -11.61 -18.12
N LYS A 47 -5.91 -11.33 -16.95
CA LYS A 47 -7.35 -11.07 -16.79
C LYS A 47 -7.76 -9.63 -17.11
N ASN A 48 -6.79 -8.71 -17.21
CA ASN A 48 -7.03 -7.27 -17.40
C ASN A 48 -6.15 -6.72 -18.52
N GLN A 49 -6.49 -7.03 -19.76
CA GLN A 49 -5.70 -6.67 -20.96
C GLN A 49 -5.65 -5.16 -21.27
N ASN A 50 -6.49 -4.35 -20.62
CA ASN A 50 -6.61 -2.90 -20.86
C ASN A 50 -5.90 -2.05 -19.80
N LEU A 51 -4.85 -2.58 -19.15
CA LEU A 51 -4.00 -1.80 -18.26
C LEU A 51 -3.09 -0.89 -19.08
N VAL A 52 -2.98 0.38 -18.68
CA VAL A 52 -2.10 1.36 -19.33
C VAL A 52 -0.65 1.22 -18.84
N GLY A 53 -0.49 0.90 -17.56
CA GLY A 53 0.78 0.58 -16.92
C GLY A 53 1.05 -0.92 -16.88
N SER A 54 1.90 -1.35 -15.94
CA SER A 54 2.31 -2.74 -15.78
C SER A 54 2.21 -3.21 -14.34
N ILE A 55 2.12 -4.53 -14.15
CA ILE A 55 2.21 -5.18 -12.85
C ILE A 55 3.29 -6.26 -12.95
N THR A 56 4.29 -6.20 -12.06
CA THR A 56 5.40 -7.16 -12.02
C THR A 56 5.49 -7.75 -10.61
N GLY A 57 5.66 -9.07 -10.51
CA GLY A 57 5.89 -9.78 -9.24
C GLY A 57 7.37 -9.84 -8.92
N LEU A 58 7.75 -9.51 -7.69
CA LEU A 58 9.14 -9.45 -7.23
C LEU A 58 9.25 -9.89 -5.76
N SER A 59 10.46 -10.15 -5.28
CA SER A 59 10.73 -10.20 -3.85
C SER A 59 10.48 -8.83 -3.19
N ASN A 60 10.30 -8.77 -1.86
CA ASN A 60 10.11 -7.50 -1.16
C ASN A 60 11.26 -6.51 -1.39
N SER A 61 12.51 -7.00 -1.38
CA SER A 61 13.68 -6.15 -1.57
C SER A 61 13.76 -5.57 -2.98
N GLU A 62 13.51 -6.38 -4.00
CA GLU A 62 13.50 -5.93 -5.39
C GLU A 62 12.33 -4.98 -5.68
N ALA A 63 11.16 -5.24 -5.10
CA ALA A 63 10.01 -4.35 -5.23
C ALA A 63 10.29 -2.97 -4.61
N ILE A 64 10.97 -2.90 -3.46
CA ILE A 64 11.39 -1.62 -2.86
C ILE A 64 12.43 -0.91 -3.73
N ALA A 65 13.41 -1.63 -4.27
CA ALA A 65 14.40 -1.07 -5.17
C ALA A 65 13.81 -0.59 -6.51
N PHE A 66 12.72 -1.20 -6.95
CA PHE A 66 12.02 -0.83 -8.19
C PHE A 66 11.35 0.55 -8.13
N THR A 67 10.82 0.93 -6.97
CA THR A 67 10.03 2.17 -6.84
C THR A 67 10.90 3.41 -6.73
N ASP A 68 10.43 4.51 -7.32
CA ASP A 68 11.10 5.80 -7.21
C ASP A 68 10.88 6.43 -5.82
N LYS A 69 9.66 6.35 -5.27
CA LYS A 69 9.30 7.06 -4.03
C LYS A 69 8.36 6.28 -3.12
N PHE A 70 7.27 5.72 -3.63
CA PHE A 70 6.19 5.19 -2.79
C PHE A 70 6.27 3.69 -2.59
N VAL A 71 6.30 3.29 -1.32
CA VAL A 71 6.16 1.90 -0.87
C VAL A 71 4.84 1.77 -0.13
N ILE A 72 3.83 1.16 -0.76
CA ILE A 72 2.56 0.85 -0.11
C ILE A 72 2.72 -0.43 0.71
N PHE A 73 2.39 -0.36 1.98
CA PHE A 73 2.55 -1.46 2.92
C PHE A 73 1.20 -2.10 3.23
N SER A 74 0.99 -3.32 2.72
CA SER A 74 -0.28 -4.06 2.73
C SER A 74 -0.13 -5.46 3.35
N VAL A 75 0.69 -5.58 4.38
CA VAL A 75 0.95 -6.82 5.10
C VAL A 75 -0.13 -7.04 6.17
N PRO A 76 -0.60 -8.27 6.43
CA PRO A 76 -1.47 -8.52 7.58
C PRO A 76 -0.86 -8.04 8.89
N TRP A 77 -1.70 -7.59 9.84
CA TRP A 77 -1.24 -7.04 11.11
C TRP A 77 -0.28 -7.99 11.87
N SER A 78 -0.55 -9.28 11.88
CA SER A 78 0.32 -10.29 12.50
C SER A 78 1.76 -10.33 11.97
N GLY A 79 1.99 -9.87 10.74
CA GLY A 79 3.31 -9.77 10.11
C GLY A 79 3.87 -8.34 10.03
N HIS A 80 3.09 -7.33 10.44
CA HIS A 80 3.38 -5.91 10.24
C HIS A 80 4.75 -5.50 10.80
N ASN A 81 4.95 -5.63 12.10
CA ASN A 81 6.16 -5.15 12.77
C ASN A 81 7.43 -5.90 12.33
N ASN A 82 7.32 -7.21 12.15
CA ASN A 82 8.44 -8.03 11.70
C ASN A 82 8.88 -7.65 10.29
N THR A 83 7.93 -7.54 9.35
CA THR A 83 8.24 -7.17 7.98
C THR A 83 8.82 -5.76 7.89
N LEU A 84 8.30 -4.79 8.66
CA LEU A 84 8.87 -3.43 8.73
C LEU A 84 10.32 -3.44 9.21
N SER A 85 10.61 -4.22 10.26
CA SER A 85 11.97 -4.36 10.79
C SER A 85 12.95 -4.95 9.75
N GLU A 86 12.48 -5.91 8.95
CA GLU A 86 13.28 -6.54 7.88
C GLU A 86 13.59 -5.55 6.73
N ILE A 87 12.62 -4.71 6.34
CA ILE A 87 12.77 -3.81 5.18
C ILE A 87 13.26 -2.40 5.54
N LYS A 88 13.36 -2.05 6.83
CA LYS A 88 13.74 -0.70 7.30
C LYS A 88 14.95 -0.13 6.57
N GLY A 89 16.04 -0.91 6.47
CA GLY A 89 17.26 -0.46 5.82
C GLY A 89 17.16 -0.20 4.32
N MET A 90 16.06 -0.61 3.69
CA MET A 90 15.82 -0.44 2.25
C MET A 90 14.93 0.77 1.92
N LEU A 91 14.40 1.45 2.94
CA LEU A 91 13.41 2.53 2.80
C LEU A 91 14.04 3.94 2.79
N ALA A 92 15.36 4.05 2.68
CA ALA A 92 16.00 5.35 2.52
C ALA A 92 15.42 6.10 1.32
N ASP A 93 15.12 7.39 1.51
CA ASP A 93 14.52 8.27 0.49
C ASP A 93 13.15 7.84 -0.04
N LYS A 94 12.45 6.94 0.66
CA LYS A 94 11.11 6.47 0.32
C LYS A 94 10.06 7.04 1.29
N VAL A 95 8.82 7.05 0.82
CA VAL A 95 7.63 7.28 1.65
C VAL A 95 6.93 5.94 1.84
N LEU A 96 6.80 5.50 3.08
CA LEU A 96 5.98 4.34 3.41
C LEU A 96 4.52 4.79 3.53
N VAL A 97 3.64 4.23 2.71
CA VAL A 97 2.19 4.40 2.82
C VAL A 97 1.62 3.17 3.52
N ASP A 98 1.34 3.30 4.80
CA ASP A 98 0.78 2.21 5.62
C ASP A 98 -0.74 2.17 5.46
N ILE A 99 -1.25 1.03 5.01
CA ILE A 99 -2.69 0.80 4.82
C ILE A 99 -3.24 -0.25 5.79
N VAL A 100 -2.45 -0.64 6.77
CA VAL A 100 -2.76 -1.76 7.67
C VAL A 100 -3.73 -1.33 8.76
N VAL A 101 -4.78 -2.13 8.95
CA VAL A 101 -5.68 -2.01 10.10
C VAL A 101 -5.30 -3.11 11.09
N PRO A 102 -5.03 -2.77 12.38
CA PRO A 102 -4.63 -3.74 13.39
C PRO A 102 -5.86 -4.54 13.88
N LEU A 103 -6.21 -5.60 13.16
CA LEU A 103 -7.33 -6.47 13.52
C LEU A 103 -6.86 -7.61 14.42
N GLU A 104 -7.70 -8.01 15.37
CA GLU A 104 -7.44 -9.14 16.25
C GLU A 104 -7.41 -10.45 15.46
N ASP A 105 -6.43 -11.30 15.76
CA ASP A 105 -6.32 -12.61 15.11
C ASP A 105 -7.59 -13.43 15.35
N GLY A 106 -8.16 -13.97 14.28
CA GLY A 106 -9.40 -14.75 14.31
C GLY A 106 -10.68 -13.94 14.46
N ASN A 107 -10.59 -12.61 14.67
CA ASN A 107 -11.77 -11.74 14.77
C ASN A 107 -11.61 -10.43 13.97
N PRO A 108 -11.90 -10.44 12.65
CA PRO A 108 -11.71 -9.27 11.80
C PRO A 108 -12.69 -8.11 12.07
N ARG A 109 -13.57 -8.25 13.07
CA ARG A 109 -14.49 -7.18 13.50
C ARG A 109 -13.98 -6.42 14.73
N LYS A 110 -12.86 -6.87 15.32
CA LYS A 110 -12.28 -6.27 16.51
C LYS A 110 -10.92 -5.71 16.20
N VAL A 111 -10.70 -4.46 16.57
CA VAL A 111 -9.41 -3.80 16.47
C VAL A 111 -8.56 -4.17 17.68
N ALA A 112 -7.33 -4.63 17.43
CA ALA A 112 -6.31 -4.86 18.44
C ALA A 112 -5.36 -3.65 18.45
N MET A 113 -5.74 -2.59 19.16
CA MET A 113 -4.96 -1.36 19.21
C MET A 113 -3.54 -1.63 19.75
N PRO A 114 -2.49 -1.28 18.99
CA PRO A 114 -1.13 -1.35 19.51
C PRO A 114 -0.88 -0.25 20.56
N PRO A 115 0.14 -0.42 21.42
CA PRO A 115 0.47 0.56 22.46
C PRO A 115 0.84 1.94 21.90
N GLU A 116 1.31 2.01 20.67
CA GLU A 116 1.63 3.25 19.95
C GLU A 116 0.39 4.05 19.55
N GLY A 117 -0.81 3.47 19.58
CA GLY A 117 -2.07 4.14 19.24
C GLY A 117 -2.68 3.73 17.90
N SER A 118 -1.87 3.43 16.88
CA SER A 118 -2.31 2.96 15.58
C SER A 118 -1.23 2.11 14.88
N ALA A 119 -1.59 1.37 13.85
CA ALA A 119 -0.61 0.64 13.03
C ALA A 119 0.41 1.59 12.41
N THR A 120 -0.03 2.75 11.93
CA THR A 120 0.83 3.77 11.33
C THR A 120 1.81 4.39 12.35
N GLU A 121 1.38 4.61 13.59
CA GLU A 121 2.27 5.06 14.67
C GLU A 121 3.26 3.98 15.08
N ALA A 122 2.85 2.71 15.12
CA ALA A 122 3.76 1.59 15.33
C ALA A 122 4.79 1.48 14.20
N ALA A 123 4.37 1.68 12.94
CA ALA A 123 5.28 1.73 11.80
C ALA A 123 6.30 2.88 11.93
N GLN A 124 5.84 4.08 12.29
CA GLN A 124 6.73 5.23 12.49
C GLN A 124 7.72 5.00 13.64
N ALA A 125 7.28 4.37 14.74
CA ALA A 125 8.16 4.04 15.87
C ALA A 125 9.27 3.04 15.47
N ILE A 126 8.94 2.04 14.66
CA ILE A 126 9.90 1.05 14.14
C ILE A 126 10.89 1.70 13.18
N LEU A 127 10.39 2.47 12.22
CA LEU A 127 11.21 3.02 11.14
C LEU A 127 12.06 4.22 11.59
N GLY A 128 11.64 4.93 12.62
CA GLY A 128 12.33 6.13 13.11
C GLY A 128 11.93 7.41 12.36
N PRO A 129 12.51 8.56 12.72
CA PRO A 129 12.08 9.87 12.22
C PRO A 129 12.50 10.14 10.75
N ASP A 130 13.53 9.47 10.28
CA ASP A 130 14.12 9.75 8.96
C ASP A 130 13.32 9.17 7.78
N ILE A 131 12.47 8.17 8.05
CA ILE A 131 11.62 7.55 7.04
C ILE A 131 10.19 8.08 7.21
N PRO A 132 9.67 8.87 6.28
CA PRO A 132 8.31 9.36 6.34
C PRO A 132 7.30 8.22 6.26
N VAL A 133 6.39 8.15 7.24
CA VAL A 133 5.27 7.21 7.26
C VAL A 133 3.97 7.99 7.11
N VAL A 134 3.12 7.53 6.21
CA VAL A 134 1.80 8.09 5.94
C VAL A 134 0.75 7.00 6.06
N GLY A 135 -0.21 7.18 6.93
CA GLY A 135 -1.39 6.31 7.01
C GLY A 135 -2.44 6.76 5.99
N ALA A 136 -2.86 5.87 5.10
CA ALA A 136 -3.88 6.16 4.11
C ALA A 136 -4.63 4.89 3.66
N LEU A 137 -5.73 5.05 2.94
CA LEU A 137 -6.46 3.96 2.26
C LEU A 137 -7.04 2.86 3.18
N HIS A 138 -7.04 3.03 4.49
CA HIS A 138 -7.53 2.05 5.47
C HIS A 138 -9.01 1.68 5.28
N ASN A 139 -9.81 2.62 4.79
CA ASN A 139 -11.25 2.50 4.62
C ASN A 139 -11.68 2.10 3.20
N VAL A 140 -10.73 1.87 2.29
CA VAL A 140 -11.06 1.46 0.92
C VAL A 140 -11.27 -0.05 0.84
N SER A 141 -12.46 -0.47 0.43
CA SER A 141 -12.81 -1.90 0.35
C SER A 141 -12.00 -2.64 -0.71
N ALA A 142 -11.37 -3.76 -0.32
CA ALA A 142 -10.68 -4.65 -1.25
C ALA A 142 -11.62 -5.15 -2.36
N ASN A 143 -12.89 -5.41 -2.05
CA ASN A 143 -13.89 -5.80 -3.05
C ASN A 143 -14.08 -4.68 -4.10
N THR A 144 -14.22 -3.43 -3.66
CA THR A 144 -14.35 -2.29 -4.58
C THR A 144 -13.09 -2.09 -5.41
N LEU A 145 -11.92 -2.25 -4.82
CA LEU A 145 -10.64 -2.12 -5.54
C LEU A 145 -10.49 -3.14 -6.66
N ASN A 146 -10.89 -4.38 -6.42
CA ASN A 146 -10.75 -5.47 -7.40
C ASN A 146 -11.80 -5.45 -8.54
N HIS A 147 -12.82 -4.58 -8.46
CA HIS A 147 -13.82 -4.38 -9.50
C HIS A 147 -13.58 -3.05 -10.20
N LEU A 148 -12.79 -3.05 -11.26
CA LEU A 148 -12.33 -1.84 -11.95
C LEU A 148 -13.45 -0.97 -12.55
N GLU A 149 -14.63 -1.53 -12.77
CA GLU A 149 -15.84 -0.85 -13.23
C GLU A 149 -16.52 -0.04 -12.11
N LYS A 150 -16.28 -0.40 -10.84
CA LYS A 150 -16.85 0.29 -9.69
C LYS A 150 -16.04 1.55 -9.38
N LYS A 151 -16.71 2.67 -9.19
CA LYS A 151 -16.09 3.87 -8.66
C LYS A 151 -15.80 3.70 -7.17
N ILE A 152 -14.67 4.21 -6.73
CA ILE A 152 -14.38 4.37 -5.31
C ILE A 152 -15.13 5.63 -4.87
N ASN A 153 -16.14 5.44 -4.04
CA ASN A 153 -16.95 6.52 -3.49
C ASN A 153 -16.78 6.56 -1.97
N CYS A 154 -15.60 6.95 -1.55
CA CYS A 154 -15.28 7.19 -0.14
C CYS A 154 -14.18 8.25 -0.05
N ASP A 155 -14.20 8.99 1.05
CA ASP A 155 -13.12 9.89 1.40
C ASP A 155 -11.91 9.09 1.88
N ILE A 156 -10.72 9.48 1.48
CA ILE A 156 -9.48 8.87 1.94
C ILE A 156 -8.82 9.82 2.92
N LEU A 157 -8.73 9.40 4.19
CA LEU A 157 -7.98 10.12 5.18
C LEU A 157 -6.49 9.84 4.98
N VAL A 158 -5.68 10.90 4.96
CA VAL A 158 -4.23 10.83 4.82
C VAL A 158 -3.59 11.47 6.05
N CYS A 159 -2.96 10.67 6.88
CA CYS A 159 -2.40 11.06 8.16
C CYS A 159 -0.89 10.81 8.21
N GLY A 160 -0.14 11.65 8.89
CA GLY A 160 1.32 11.49 9.06
C GLY A 160 1.97 12.79 9.53
N ASN A 161 3.19 12.69 10.03
CA ASN A 161 3.89 13.84 10.59
C ASN A 161 4.62 14.69 9.53
N ASN A 162 4.96 14.09 8.38
CA ASN A 162 5.65 14.78 7.29
C ASN A 162 4.64 15.36 6.30
N LEU A 163 4.60 16.69 6.19
CA LEU A 163 3.64 17.42 5.35
C LEU A 163 3.82 17.07 3.86
N ASP A 164 5.05 17.07 3.36
CA ASP A 164 5.33 16.82 1.94
C ASP A 164 4.93 15.39 1.55
N ALA A 165 5.24 14.41 2.41
CA ALA A 165 4.83 13.02 2.19
C ALA A 165 3.31 12.86 2.17
N ARG A 166 2.56 13.60 3.02
CA ARG A 166 1.08 13.60 2.97
C ARG A 166 0.56 14.21 1.67
N LEU A 167 1.06 15.37 1.28
CA LEU A 167 0.62 16.05 0.05
C LEU A 167 0.89 15.19 -1.19
N ASP A 168 2.05 14.57 -1.27
CA ASP A 168 2.40 13.65 -2.36
C ASP A 168 1.49 12.41 -2.36
N THR A 169 1.19 11.85 -1.18
CA THR A 169 0.26 10.72 -1.06
C THR A 169 -1.16 11.10 -1.46
N ILE A 170 -1.63 12.29 -1.09
CA ILE A 170 -2.92 12.84 -1.52
C ILE A 170 -2.94 12.95 -3.05
N ALA A 171 -1.93 13.56 -3.66
CA ALA A 171 -1.85 13.74 -5.10
C ALA A 171 -1.94 12.40 -5.85
N VAL A 172 -1.22 11.37 -5.39
CA VAL A 172 -1.26 10.02 -5.97
C VAL A 172 -2.62 9.36 -5.77
N SER A 173 -3.20 9.46 -4.57
CA SER A 173 -4.50 8.85 -4.25
C SER A 173 -5.65 9.54 -4.99
N TYR A 174 -5.68 10.87 -5.02
CA TYR A 174 -6.74 11.65 -5.67
C TYR A 174 -6.75 11.45 -7.18
N THR A 175 -5.61 11.60 -7.82
CA THR A 175 -5.52 11.58 -9.29
C THR A 175 -5.85 10.21 -9.89
N HIS A 176 -5.53 9.14 -9.16
CA HIS A 176 -5.54 7.78 -9.72
C HIS A 176 -6.60 6.86 -9.13
N LEU A 177 -7.05 7.12 -7.91
CA LEU A 177 -8.14 6.36 -7.28
C LEU A 177 -9.48 7.08 -7.36
N ARG A 178 -9.51 8.38 -7.79
CA ARG A 178 -10.69 9.26 -7.81
C ARG A 178 -11.40 9.33 -6.45
N ALA A 179 -10.62 9.39 -5.40
CA ALA A 179 -11.13 9.64 -4.05
C ALA A 179 -11.34 11.15 -3.86
N HIS A 180 -12.45 11.53 -3.25
CA HIS A 180 -12.68 12.92 -2.88
C HIS A 180 -11.87 13.27 -1.64
N GLU A 181 -11.25 14.43 -1.68
CA GLU A 181 -10.53 14.99 -0.55
C GLU A 181 -11.52 15.55 0.49
N THR A 182 -11.38 15.14 1.74
CA THR A 182 -11.89 15.91 2.87
C THR A 182 -10.85 15.89 3.98
N CYS A 183 -9.96 16.85 3.96
CA CYS A 183 -9.30 17.30 5.17
C CYS A 183 -9.04 18.80 5.04
N PRO A 184 -9.91 19.67 5.57
CA PRO A 184 -9.51 21.01 5.92
C PRO A 184 -8.80 20.92 7.29
N TYR A 185 -7.50 21.18 7.30
CA TYR A 185 -6.63 21.59 8.42
C TYR A 185 -6.82 20.94 9.79
#